data_dbe043fa834173fc8c4418af101e5d30
#
_entry.id   dbe043fa834173fc8c4418af101e5d30
#
_cell.length_a   1.000
_cell.length_b   1.000
_cell.length_c   1.000
_cell.angle_alpha   90.00
_cell.angle_beta   90.00
_cell.angle_gamma   90.00
#
_symmetry.space_group_name_H-M   'P 1'
#
loop_
_entity.id
_entity.type
_entity.pdbx_description
1 polymer ?
#
loop_
_entity_poly.entity_id
_entity_poly.type
_entity_poly.pdbx_seq_one_letter_code
_entity_poly.pdbx_strand_id
1 'polypeptide(L)'
;MKQPAIFIDRDGTLIEEVNFLSRVEDLRMFEFSKTAIKSLKDAGYLVIVVTNQSGIGRGIYTEAAMHEIHEQIQVELDHSIDAFYFCPHLPDEQCECRKPRLGMLKAAQTDFEIDMERSWMIGDKKIDVETGLLAKLRTAMVLTGYGLIHNASLESMPTIIVDDFGRAAAEILMTQISN
;
A
#
# COMPACT_ATOMS: atom_id res chain seq x y z
N MET A 1 -5.37 -4.40 -22.65
CA MET A 1 -4.74 -5.60 -22.02
C MET A 1 -4.65 -5.35 -20.54
N LYS A 2 -5.02 -6.34 -19.72
CA LYS A 2 -4.92 -6.21 -18.26
C LYS A 2 -3.48 -6.01 -17.82
N GLN A 3 -3.26 -5.08 -16.90
CA GLN A 3 -1.94 -4.69 -16.39
C GLN A 3 -1.79 -5.15 -14.94
N PRO A 4 -0.66 -5.74 -14.50
CA PRO A 4 -0.48 -6.10 -13.11
C PRO A 4 -0.37 -4.84 -12.25
N ALA A 5 -0.81 -4.92 -11.00
CA ALA A 5 -0.77 -3.83 -10.05
C ALA A 5 0.03 -4.18 -8.79
N ILE A 6 0.69 -3.17 -8.24
CA ILE A 6 1.20 -3.16 -6.88
C ILE A 6 0.20 -2.37 -6.04
N PHE A 7 -0.58 -3.06 -5.21
CA PHE A 7 -1.34 -2.45 -4.14
C PHE A 7 -0.40 -2.27 -2.95
N ILE A 8 -0.24 -1.05 -2.48
CA ILE A 8 0.71 -0.72 -1.42
C ILE A 8 0.04 0.07 -0.29
N ASP A 9 0.31 -0.32 0.97
CA ASP A 9 -0.05 0.53 2.11
C ASP A 9 0.81 1.80 2.12
N ARG A 10 0.31 2.86 2.72
CA ARG A 10 0.98 4.15 2.80
C ARG A 10 1.93 4.23 3.99
N ASP A 11 1.35 4.28 5.19
CA ASP A 11 2.06 4.55 6.44
C ASP A 11 2.83 3.31 6.93
N GLY A 12 4.14 3.45 7.13
CA GLY A 12 5.03 2.35 7.52
C GLY A 12 5.56 1.53 6.34
N THR A 13 5.09 1.78 5.10
CA THR A 13 5.48 1.03 3.91
C THR A 13 6.07 1.93 2.83
N LEU A 14 5.31 2.89 2.32
CA LEU A 14 5.74 3.88 1.34
C LEU A 14 6.40 5.09 2.01
N ILE A 15 5.86 5.50 3.16
CA ILE A 15 6.35 6.59 4.00
C ILE A 15 6.57 6.08 5.42
N GLU A 16 7.37 6.82 6.21
CA GLU A 16 7.53 6.50 7.63
C GLU A 16 6.18 6.53 8.38
N GLU A 17 6.03 5.64 9.37
CA GLU A 17 4.84 5.65 10.22
C GLU A 17 4.93 6.83 11.20
N VAL A 18 4.05 7.79 11.01
CA VAL A 18 3.82 8.90 11.93
C VAL A 18 2.39 8.76 12.44
N ASN A 19 2.23 8.42 13.70
CA ASN A 19 0.92 8.16 14.30
C ASN A 19 -0.08 9.28 13.97
N PHE A 20 -1.05 8.99 13.08
CA PHE A 20 -2.01 9.93 12.52
C PHE A 20 -1.36 11.12 11.81
N LEU A 21 -0.57 10.85 10.76
CA LEU A 21 -0.01 11.88 9.89
C LEU A 21 -1.14 12.81 9.40
N SER A 22 -1.07 14.07 9.78
CA SER A 22 -2.13 15.07 9.59
C SER A 22 -1.66 16.35 8.89
N ARG A 23 -0.36 16.53 8.71
CA ARG A 23 0.24 17.72 8.08
C ARG A 23 1.37 17.33 7.16
N VAL A 24 1.51 18.06 6.07
CA VAL A 24 2.57 17.86 5.07
C VAL A 24 3.97 18.00 5.66
N GLU A 25 4.17 18.90 6.63
CA GLU A 25 5.48 19.15 7.26
C GLU A 25 6.00 17.94 8.05
N ASP A 26 5.09 17.05 8.47
CA ASP A 26 5.42 15.85 9.23
C ASP A 26 5.65 14.63 8.31
N LEU A 27 5.39 14.76 6.99
CA LEU A 27 5.64 13.72 6.01
C LEU A 27 7.13 13.37 5.94
N ARG A 28 7.45 12.10 6.00
CA ARG A 28 8.80 11.55 5.81
C ARG A 28 8.74 10.40 4.82
N MET A 29 9.28 10.64 3.63
CA MET A 29 9.43 9.57 2.63
C MET A 29 10.60 8.67 3.02
N PHE A 30 10.44 7.35 2.82
CA PHE A 30 11.60 6.47 2.85
C PHE A 30 12.48 6.72 1.61
N GLU A 31 13.80 6.73 1.79
CA GLU A 31 14.78 7.00 0.72
C GLU A 31 14.65 6.05 -0.47
N PHE A 32 14.27 4.80 -0.22
CA PHE A 32 14.11 3.78 -1.26
C PHE A 32 12.82 3.94 -2.07
N SER A 33 11.80 4.65 -1.58
CA SER A 33 10.46 4.64 -2.16
C SER A 33 10.42 5.12 -3.61
N LYS A 34 11.10 6.22 -3.92
CA LYS A 34 11.14 6.78 -5.27
C LYS A 34 11.73 5.81 -6.28
N THR A 35 12.88 5.20 -5.95
CA THR A 35 13.57 4.25 -6.83
C THR A 35 12.75 2.96 -7.00
N ALA A 36 12.15 2.46 -5.93
CA ALA A 36 11.30 1.27 -5.95
C ALA A 36 10.07 1.48 -6.85
N ILE A 37 9.34 2.60 -6.66
CA ILE A 37 8.19 2.95 -7.50
C ILE A 37 8.60 3.04 -8.96
N LYS A 38 9.67 3.80 -9.26
CA LYS A 38 10.14 3.95 -10.62
C LYS A 38 10.44 2.60 -11.28
N SER A 39 11.15 1.71 -10.61
CA SER A 39 11.50 0.40 -11.17
C SER A 39 10.27 -0.48 -11.43
N LEU A 40 9.25 -0.43 -10.59
CA LEU A 40 7.99 -1.13 -10.79
C LEU A 40 7.18 -0.53 -11.96
N LYS A 41 7.16 0.79 -12.09
CA LYS A 41 6.53 1.49 -13.24
C LYS A 41 7.23 1.13 -14.55
N ASP A 42 8.56 1.14 -14.57
CA ASP A 42 9.38 0.78 -15.74
C ASP A 42 9.13 -0.69 -16.17
N ALA A 43 8.81 -1.57 -15.21
CA ALA A 43 8.42 -2.97 -15.46
C ALA A 43 6.95 -3.17 -15.82
N GLY A 44 6.18 -2.09 -15.95
CA GLY A 44 4.81 -2.11 -16.44
C GLY A 44 3.75 -2.36 -15.38
N TYR A 45 4.05 -2.21 -14.08
CA TYR A 45 3.04 -2.27 -13.02
C TYR A 45 2.27 -0.95 -12.90
N LEU A 46 0.96 -1.06 -12.60
CA LEU A 46 0.24 0.01 -11.93
C LEU A 46 0.71 0.07 -10.47
N VAL A 47 0.85 1.26 -9.92
CA VAL A 47 1.13 1.47 -8.49
C VAL A 47 -0.05 2.17 -7.85
N ILE A 48 -0.73 1.48 -6.94
CA ILE A 48 -2.00 1.89 -6.35
C ILE A 48 -1.88 1.88 -4.84
N VAL A 49 -2.02 3.03 -4.21
CA VAL A 49 -2.01 3.14 -2.74
C VAL A 49 -3.39 2.77 -2.20
N VAL A 50 -3.42 1.88 -1.18
CA VAL A 50 -4.63 1.44 -0.48
C VAL A 50 -4.42 1.55 1.04
N THR A 51 -5.04 2.54 1.69
CA THR A 51 -4.71 2.92 3.05
C THR A 51 -5.92 3.10 3.98
N ASN A 52 -5.80 2.64 5.23
CA ASN A 52 -6.80 2.87 6.27
C ASN A 52 -6.49 4.18 7.00
N GLN A 53 -7.35 5.20 6.86
CA GLN A 53 -7.16 6.55 7.39
C GLN A 53 -8.21 6.88 8.46
N SER A 54 -8.27 6.09 9.52
CA SER A 54 -9.25 6.26 10.60
C SER A 54 -9.11 7.56 11.42
N GLY A 55 -8.02 8.31 11.25
CA GLY A 55 -7.87 9.66 11.81
C GLY A 55 -8.96 10.62 11.35
N ILE A 56 -9.49 10.42 10.12
CA ILE A 56 -10.63 11.19 9.59
C ILE A 56 -11.88 10.90 10.41
N GLY A 57 -12.27 9.63 10.55
CA GLY A 57 -13.43 9.23 11.34
C GLY A 57 -13.31 9.57 12.84
N ARG A 58 -12.08 9.70 13.35
CA ARG A 58 -11.80 10.16 14.72
C ARG A 58 -11.84 11.68 14.88
N GLY A 59 -11.93 12.44 13.78
CA GLY A 59 -11.85 13.90 13.80
C GLY A 59 -10.46 14.46 14.13
N ILE A 60 -9.39 13.66 13.97
CA ILE A 60 -8.00 14.10 14.23
C ILE A 60 -7.51 15.00 13.09
N TYR A 61 -7.87 14.68 11.86
CA TYR A 61 -7.61 15.48 10.67
C TYR A 61 -8.74 15.34 9.65
N THR A 62 -8.80 16.26 8.71
CA THR A 62 -9.82 16.28 7.67
C THR A 62 -9.40 15.46 6.45
N GLU A 63 -10.37 15.06 5.63
CA GLU A 63 -10.10 14.45 4.34
C GLU A 63 -9.29 15.38 3.43
N ALA A 64 -9.53 16.70 3.48
CA ALA A 64 -8.74 17.69 2.75
C ALA A 64 -7.25 17.66 3.14
N ALA A 65 -6.93 17.60 4.43
CA ALA A 65 -5.55 17.48 4.90
C ALA A 65 -4.88 16.18 4.44
N MET A 66 -5.64 15.06 4.41
CA MET A 66 -5.14 13.81 3.87
C MET A 66 -4.85 13.93 2.35
N HIS A 67 -5.71 14.60 1.59
CA HIS A 67 -5.47 14.83 0.16
C HIS A 67 -4.25 15.72 -0.10
N GLU A 68 -4.00 16.73 0.73
CA GLU A 68 -2.77 17.53 0.65
C GLU A 68 -1.52 16.68 0.85
N ILE A 69 -1.56 15.71 1.79
CA ILE A 69 -0.47 14.74 2.00
C ILE A 69 -0.30 13.84 0.76
N HIS A 70 -1.40 13.33 0.17
CA HIS A 70 -1.32 12.50 -1.03
C HIS A 70 -0.74 13.28 -2.21
N GLU A 71 -1.10 14.55 -2.37
CA GLU A 71 -0.52 15.40 -3.41
C GLU A 71 0.98 15.63 -3.19
N GLN A 72 1.41 15.86 -1.95
CA GLN A 72 2.83 15.97 -1.64
C GLN A 72 3.59 14.68 -1.93
N ILE A 73 3.01 13.51 -1.60
CA ILE A 73 3.58 12.20 -1.96
C ILE A 73 3.73 12.08 -3.49
N GLN A 74 2.74 12.51 -4.27
CA GLN A 74 2.83 12.53 -5.73
C GLN A 74 3.98 13.40 -6.22
N VAL A 75 4.15 14.61 -5.65
CA VAL A 75 5.27 15.50 -6.00
C VAL A 75 6.61 14.84 -5.70
N GLU A 76 6.79 14.24 -4.51
CA GLU A 76 8.03 13.55 -4.12
C GLU A 76 8.36 12.35 -5.04
N LEU A 77 7.32 11.70 -5.59
CA LEU A 77 7.43 10.53 -6.45
C LEU A 77 7.29 10.83 -7.96
N ASP A 78 7.47 12.10 -8.37
CA ASP A 78 7.33 12.54 -9.76
C ASP A 78 6.00 12.10 -10.40
N HIS A 79 4.89 12.16 -9.65
CA HIS A 79 3.53 11.76 -10.05
C HIS A 79 3.45 10.31 -10.57
N SER A 80 4.19 9.39 -9.94
CA SER A 80 4.29 8.00 -10.38
C SER A 80 3.25 7.05 -9.76
N ILE A 81 2.42 7.52 -8.81
CA ILE A 81 1.30 6.75 -8.26
C ILE A 81 0.09 6.88 -9.20
N ASP A 82 -0.49 5.76 -9.61
CA ASP A 82 -1.64 5.74 -10.53
C ASP A 82 -2.95 6.10 -9.83
N ALA A 83 -3.12 5.70 -8.56
CA ALA A 83 -4.30 6.06 -7.77
C ALA A 83 -4.07 5.91 -6.26
N PHE A 84 -4.88 6.64 -5.49
CA PHE A 84 -5.00 6.51 -4.03
C PHE A 84 -6.43 6.12 -3.67
N TYR A 85 -6.58 5.01 -2.94
CA TYR A 85 -7.83 4.61 -2.30
C TYR A 85 -7.65 4.60 -0.80
N PHE A 86 -8.61 5.14 -0.08
CA PHE A 86 -8.54 5.21 1.38
C PHE A 86 -9.86 4.84 2.04
N CYS A 87 -9.77 4.43 3.30
CA CYS A 87 -10.93 4.20 4.15
C CYS A 87 -10.88 5.17 5.33
N PRO A 88 -11.84 6.10 5.46
CA PRO A 88 -11.87 7.07 6.56
C PRO A 88 -12.50 6.50 7.85
N HIS A 89 -13.13 5.33 7.78
CA HIS A 89 -13.99 4.78 8.82
C HIS A 89 -13.22 4.22 10.02
N LEU A 90 -13.89 4.20 11.17
CA LEU A 90 -13.40 3.54 12.38
C LEU A 90 -13.42 2.00 12.23
N PRO A 91 -12.62 1.27 13.03
CA PRO A 91 -12.56 -0.19 12.93
C PRO A 91 -13.90 -0.91 13.16
N ASP A 92 -14.79 -0.34 13.96
CA ASP A 92 -16.09 -0.88 14.39
C ASP A 92 -17.26 -0.49 13.47
N GLU A 93 -17.06 0.39 12.48
CA GLU A 93 -18.12 0.85 11.57
C GLU A 93 -18.52 -0.18 10.49
N GLN A 94 -17.88 -1.31 10.41
CA GLN A 94 -18.21 -2.42 9.47
C GLN A 94 -18.33 -2.01 8.00
N CYS A 95 -17.65 -0.95 7.56
CA CYS A 95 -17.65 -0.51 6.17
C CYS A 95 -16.98 -1.54 5.24
N GLU A 96 -17.31 -1.53 3.95
CA GLU A 96 -16.72 -2.44 2.95
C GLU A 96 -15.31 -2.05 2.51
N CYS A 97 -14.88 -0.78 2.73
CA CYS A 97 -13.60 -0.28 2.23
C CYS A 97 -12.41 -0.57 3.14
N ARG A 98 -12.62 -0.70 4.48
CA ARG A 98 -11.52 -0.87 5.43
C ARG A 98 -10.83 -2.22 5.27
N LYS A 99 -9.49 -2.22 5.05
CA LYS A 99 -8.69 -3.44 5.10
C LYS A 99 -8.91 -4.19 6.42
N PRO A 100 -9.06 -5.55 6.44
CA PRO A 100 -8.77 -6.45 5.32
C PRO A 100 -9.91 -6.64 4.30
N ARG A 101 -11.04 -5.93 4.37
CA ARG A 101 -12.08 -5.98 3.34
C ARG A 101 -11.59 -5.41 2.01
N LEU A 102 -12.18 -5.88 0.92
CA LEU A 102 -11.67 -5.68 -0.43
C LEU A 102 -12.26 -4.46 -1.17
N GLY A 103 -13.00 -3.58 -0.47
CA GLY A 103 -13.71 -2.47 -1.14
C GLY A 103 -12.78 -1.54 -1.92
N MET A 104 -11.61 -1.20 -1.38
CA MET A 104 -10.63 -0.36 -2.09
C MET A 104 -10.06 -1.07 -3.32
N LEU A 105 -9.74 -2.36 -3.24
CA LEU A 105 -9.25 -3.14 -4.37
C LEU A 105 -10.32 -3.30 -5.46
N LYS A 106 -11.59 -3.47 -5.06
CA LYS A 106 -12.72 -3.54 -6.01
C LYS A 106 -12.93 -2.20 -6.72
N ALA A 107 -12.80 -1.08 -6.01
CA ALA A 107 -12.84 0.25 -6.62
C ALA A 107 -11.73 0.39 -7.67
N ALA A 108 -10.50 0.02 -7.33
CA ALA A 108 -9.39 0.03 -8.29
C ALA A 108 -9.65 -0.84 -9.54
N GLN A 109 -10.26 -2.03 -9.37
CA GLN A 109 -10.64 -2.90 -10.49
C GLN A 109 -11.76 -2.31 -11.37
N THR A 110 -12.55 -1.38 -10.85
CA THR A 110 -13.55 -0.65 -11.64
C THR A 110 -12.88 0.44 -12.50
N ASP A 111 -11.86 1.09 -11.96
CA ASP A 111 -11.19 2.21 -12.62
C ASP A 111 -10.07 1.76 -13.57
N PHE A 112 -9.49 0.57 -13.33
CA PHE A 112 -8.36 0.03 -14.11
C PHE A 112 -8.60 -1.43 -14.53
N GLU A 113 -8.14 -1.80 -15.73
CA GLU A 113 -8.09 -3.20 -16.19
C GLU A 113 -6.92 -3.96 -15.52
N ILE A 114 -7.10 -4.43 -14.29
CA ILE A 114 -6.04 -5.05 -13.49
C ILE A 114 -5.96 -6.57 -13.72
N ASP A 115 -4.73 -7.07 -13.91
CA ASP A 115 -4.40 -8.49 -13.86
C ASP A 115 -4.09 -8.89 -12.41
N MET A 116 -5.11 -9.37 -11.71
CA MET A 116 -5.00 -9.72 -10.28
C MET A 116 -4.04 -10.89 -10.03
N GLU A 117 -3.91 -11.84 -10.95
CA GLU A 117 -3.04 -13.02 -10.78
C GLU A 117 -1.54 -12.66 -10.72
N ARG A 118 -1.15 -11.60 -11.44
CA ARG A 118 0.21 -11.09 -11.43
C ARG A 118 0.42 -9.90 -10.49
N SER A 119 -0.62 -9.52 -9.74
CA SER A 119 -0.57 -8.38 -8.84
C SER A 119 -0.12 -8.76 -7.44
N TRP A 120 0.30 -7.75 -6.68
CA TRP A 120 0.81 -7.87 -5.32
C TRP A 120 0.09 -6.94 -4.35
N MET A 121 0.01 -7.36 -3.09
CA MET A 121 -0.30 -6.48 -1.95
C MET A 121 0.92 -6.38 -1.06
N ILE A 122 1.36 -5.14 -0.76
CA ILE A 122 2.54 -4.85 0.05
C ILE A 122 2.14 -3.99 1.24
N GLY A 123 2.56 -4.38 2.43
CA GLY A 123 2.28 -3.60 3.64
C GLY A 123 3.10 -4.05 4.84
N ASP A 124 3.06 -3.24 5.89
CA ASP A 124 3.77 -3.46 7.16
C ASP A 124 2.88 -4.10 8.23
N LYS A 125 1.57 -4.27 7.94
CA LYS A 125 0.60 -4.77 8.92
C LYS A 125 0.01 -6.10 8.51
N LYS A 126 -0.33 -6.94 9.51
CA LYS A 126 -1.06 -8.21 9.33
C LYS A 126 -2.28 -8.04 8.40
N ILE A 127 -3.03 -6.95 8.56
CA ILE A 127 -4.23 -6.70 7.74
C ILE A 127 -3.92 -6.51 6.25
N ASP A 128 -2.71 -6.09 5.88
CA ASP A 128 -2.31 -5.97 4.48
C ASP A 128 -2.10 -7.34 3.87
N VAL A 129 -1.41 -8.23 4.59
CA VAL A 129 -1.24 -9.63 4.20
C VAL A 129 -2.61 -10.31 4.06
N GLU A 130 -3.51 -10.14 5.04
CA GLU A 130 -4.87 -10.67 5.00
C GLU A 130 -5.65 -10.13 3.79
N THR A 131 -5.55 -8.83 3.51
CA THR A 131 -6.18 -8.22 2.33
C THR A 131 -5.72 -8.87 1.04
N GLY A 132 -4.40 -9.02 0.88
CA GLY A 132 -3.82 -9.64 -0.31
C GLY A 132 -4.26 -11.11 -0.47
N LEU A 133 -4.20 -11.89 0.60
CA LEU A 133 -4.63 -13.30 0.58
C LEU A 133 -6.12 -13.45 0.25
N LEU A 134 -6.99 -12.62 0.85
CA LEU A 134 -8.43 -12.60 0.53
C LEU A 134 -8.70 -12.23 -0.93
N ALA A 135 -7.89 -11.37 -1.51
CA ALA A 135 -7.95 -10.97 -2.91
C ALA A 135 -7.25 -11.96 -3.86
N LYS A 136 -6.64 -13.04 -3.33
CA LYS A 136 -5.82 -14.01 -4.07
C LYS A 136 -4.62 -13.39 -4.78
N LEU A 137 -4.06 -12.34 -4.20
CA LEU A 137 -2.84 -11.70 -4.64
C LEU A 137 -1.61 -12.40 -4.06
N ARG A 138 -0.45 -12.21 -4.68
CA ARG A 138 0.82 -12.40 -3.99
C ARG A 138 0.95 -11.30 -2.93
N THR A 139 1.64 -11.60 -1.83
CA THR A 139 1.75 -10.67 -0.69
C THR A 139 3.20 -10.49 -0.27
N ALA A 140 3.57 -9.26 0.04
CA ALA A 140 4.85 -8.93 0.63
C ALA A 140 4.64 -8.23 1.99
N MET A 141 5.21 -8.80 3.04
CA MET A 141 5.31 -8.16 4.35
C MET A 141 6.63 -7.41 4.42
N VAL A 142 6.59 -6.10 4.67
CA VAL A 142 7.79 -5.30 4.94
C VAL A 142 7.98 -5.14 6.45
N LEU A 143 9.25 -5.10 6.90
CA LEU A 143 9.57 -5.02 8.33
C LEU A 143 9.74 -3.59 8.84
N THR A 144 9.53 -2.59 7.97
CA THR A 144 9.39 -1.17 8.36
C THR A 144 8.10 -0.93 9.15
N GLY A 145 7.89 0.27 9.65
CA GLY A 145 6.69 0.63 10.40
C GLY A 145 6.39 -0.32 11.56
N TYR A 146 5.22 -0.94 11.53
CA TYR A 146 4.82 -1.97 12.50
C TYR A 146 5.22 -3.39 12.08
N GLY A 147 5.95 -3.55 10.97
CA GLY A 147 6.22 -4.84 10.34
C GLY A 147 6.86 -5.87 11.25
N LEU A 148 7.88 -5.49 12.04
CA LEU A 148 8.50 -6.41 13.00
C LEU A 148 7.52 -6.96 14.04
N ILE A 149 6.60 -6.12 14.52
CA ILE A 149 5.60 -6.50 15.54
C ILE A 149 4.54 -7.40 14.90
N HIS A 150 4.01 -7.01 13.76
CA HIS A 150 2.94 -7.73 13.08
C HIS A 150 3.42 -9.06 12.48
N ASN A 151 4.67 -9.13 12.02
CA ASN A 151 5.27 -10.37 11.52
C ASN A 151 5.27 -11.47 12.59
N ALA A 152 5.54 -11.13 13.84
CA ALA A 152 5.55 -12.08 14.95
C ALA A 152 4.15 -12.67 15.28
N SER A 153 3.08 -12.05 14.79
CA SER A 153 1.67 -12.42 15.05
C SER A 153 0.88 -12.83 13.81
N LEU A 154 1.56 -13.13 12.70
CA LEU A 154 0.91 -13.58 11.47
C LEU A 154 0.24 -14.95 11.68
N GLU A 155 -1.01 -15.06 11.25
CA GLU A 155 -1.75 -16.33 11.21
C GLU A 155 -1.61 -17.05 9.86
N SER A 156 -1.35 -16.27 8.81
CA SER A 156 -1.11 -16.77 7.46
C SER A 156 0.15 -16.15 6.89
N MET A 157 0.98 -16.98 6.26
CA MET A 157 2.27 -16.52 5.73
C MET A 157 2.08 -15.73 4.43
N PRO A 158 2.74 -14.57 4.28
CA PRO A 158 2.82 -13.88 3.00
C PRO A 158 3.70 -14.66 2.01
N THR A 159 3.68 -14.26 0.73
CA THR A 159 4.54 -14.83 -0.31
C THR A 159 6.01 -14.54 0.00
N ILE A 160 6.33 -13.33 0.44
CA ILE A 160 7.68 -12.92 0.88
C ILE A 160 7.60 -12.04 2.15
N ILE A 161 8.68 -12.08 2.94
CA ILE A 161 8.95 -11.17 4.05
C ILE A 161 10.30 -10.54 3.78
N VAL A 162 10.37 -9.21 3.79
CA VAL A 162 11.57 -8.44 3.44
C VAL A 162 11.74 -7.21 4.34
N ASP A 163 12.95 -6.68 4.40
CA ASP A 163 13.28 -5.58 5.30
C ASP A 163 12.45 -4.31 5.02
N ASP A 164 12.26 -3.97 3.74
CA ASP A 164 11.61 -2.74 3.31
C ASP A 164 10.96 -2.88 1.92
N PHE A 165 10.28 -1.81 1.49
CA PHE A 165 9.63 -1.76 0.17
C PHE A 165 10.62 -1.80 -1.00
N GLY A 166 11.83 -1.26 -0.84
CA GLY A 166 12.86 -1.34 -1.88
C GLY A 166 13.28 -2.79 -2.15
N ARG A 167 13.43 -3.59 -1.09
CA ARG A 167 13.67 -5.04 -1.20
C ARG A 167 12.48 -5.76 -1.79
N ALA A 168 11.24 -5.42 -1.38
CA ALA A 168 10.03 -5.99 -1.97
C ALA A 168 9.99 -5.78 -3.49
N ALA A 169 10.23 -4.56 -3.96
CA ALA A 169 10.26 -4.23 -5.38
C ALA A 169 11.30 -5.06 -6.14
N ALA A 170 12.53 -5.19 -5.58
CA ALA A 170 13.59 -5.99 -6.20
C ALA A 170 13.20 -7.48 -6.33
N GLU A 171 12.66 -8.08 -5.28
CA GLU A 171 12.22 -9.49 -5.31
C GLU A 171 11.07 -9.72 -6.29
N ILE A 172 10.09 -8.80 -6.34
CA ILE A 172 8.97 -8.86 -7.29
C ILE A 172 9.48 -8.84 -8.73
N LEU A 173 10.42 -7.96 -9.06
CA LEU A 173 11.00 -7.86 -10.40
C LEU A 173 11.80 -9.12 -10.78
N MET A 174 12.52 -9.74 -9.85
CA MET A 174 13.21 -11.01 -10.09
C MET A 174 12.23 -12.14 -10.44
N THR A 175 11.04 -12.19 -9.82
CA THR A 175 10.05 -13.22 -10.14
C THR A 175 9.48 -13.11 -11.57
N GLN A 176 9.54 -11.92 -12.20
CA GLN A 176 9.10 -11.73 -13.59
C GLN A 176 10.08 -12.31 -14.61
N ILE A 177 11.38 -12.28 -14.30
CA ILE A 177 12.44 -12.74 -15.22
C ILE A 177 12.47 -14.28 -15.30
N SER A 178 11.93 -14.95 -14.28
CA SER A 178 11.95 -16.42 -14.12
C SER A 178 10.74 -17.13 -14.73
N ASN A 179 9.78 -16.40 -15.29
CA ASN A 179 8.57 -16.90 -15.97
C ASN A 179 8.59 -16.52 -17.46
#